data_aa89ec28acce10c9a7a7c557b0f029a3
#
_entry.id   aa89ec28acce10c9a7a7c557b0f029a3
#
_cell.length_a   1.000
_cell.length_b   1.000
_cell.length_c   1.000
_cell.angle_alpha   90.00
_cell.angle_beta   90.00
_cell.angle_gamma   90.00
#
_symmetry.space_group_name_H-M   'P 1'
#
loop_
_entity.id
_entity.type
_entity.pdbx_description
1 polymer ?
#
loop_
_entity_poly.entity_id
_entity_poly.type
_entity_poly.pdbx_seq_one_letter_code
_entity_poly.pdbx_strand_id
1 'polypeptide(L)'
;MYQKSDIEILIATMNRTNFDFLEAMFLFSNYSKFNILIVNQTTNDKLLHSDNEHIKVLNVFEKGLSKSRNLALKNATKKLLIFTDDDIVFQQKFEKKIIKSFNLHKEHHGFRFQYLNSQG
;
A
#
# COMPACT_ATOMS: atom_id res chain seq x y z
N MET A 1 14.00 -9.50 -13.36
CA MET A 1 14.34 -8.24 -12.66
C MET A 1 13.06 -7.47 -12.33
N TYR A 2 12.95 -6.97 -11.12
CA TYR A 2 11.75 -6.28 -10.67
C TYR A 2 11.68 -4.86 -11.21
N GLN A 3 10.45 -4.40 -11.45
CA GLN A 3 10.14 -3.08 -11.96
C GLN A 3 9.10 -2.41 -11.05
N LYS A 4 8.87 -1.12 -11.26
CA LYS A 4 7.85 -0.36 -10.50
C LYS A 4 6.48 -1.02 -10.59
N SER A 5 6.10 -1.55 -11.75
CA SER A 5 4.81 -2.20 -11.93
C SER A 5 4.66 -3.50 -11.13
N ASP A 6 5.74 -4.04 -10.60
CA ASP A 6 5.72 -5.23 -9.75
C ASP A 6 5.39 -4.90 -8.28
N ILE A 7 5.34 -3.63 -7.92
CA ILE A 7 5.12 -3.17 -6.55
C ILE A 7 3.64 -2.94 -6.30
N GLU A 8 3.16 -3.43 -5.17
CA GLU A 8 1.84 -3.09 -4.65
C GLU A 8 2.01 -2.56 -3.23
N ILE A 9 1.43 -1.39 -2.96
CA ILE A 9 1.49 -0.75 -1.66
C ILE A 9 0.21 -1.08 -0.91
N LEU A 10 0.34 -1.75 0.23
CA LEU A 10 -0.79 -2.21 1.03
C LEU A 10 -0.92 -1.28 2.23
N ILE A 11 -2.03 -0.55 2.31
CA ILE A 11 -2.26 0.46 3.33
C ILE A 11 -3.43 0.06 4.20
N ALA A 12 -3.22 -0.03 5.51
CA ALA A 12 -4.30 -0.21 6.48
C ALA A 12 -4.65 1.16 7.06
N THR A 13 -5.93 1.49 7.03
CA THR A 13 -6.41 2.78 7.51
C THR A 13 -7.79 2.62 8.12
N MET A 14 -8.34 3.71 8.67
CA MET A 14 -9.64 3.69 9.35
C MET A 14 -10.48 4.91 8.96
N ASN A 15 -11.77 4.67 8.74
CA ASN A 15 -12.78 5.72 8.57
C ASN A 15 -12.46 6.76 7.50
N ARG A 16 -11.79 6.34 6.43
CA ARG A 16 -11.50 7.24 5.32
C ARG A 16 -12.69 7.32 4.38
N THR A 17 -12.97 8.52 3.90
CA THR A 17 -14.03 8.77 2.93
C THR A 17 -13.51 9.48 1.68
N ASN A 18 -12.25 9.91 1.70
CA ASN A 18 -11.56 10.51 0.55
C ASN A 18 -10.09 10.15 0.59
N PHE A 19 -9.34 10.57 -0.44
CA PHE A 19 -7.94 10.21 -0.60
C PHE A 19 -6.96 11.29 -0.12
N ASP A 20 -7.40 12.23 0.72
CA ASP A 20 -6.50 13.27 1.23
C ASP A 20 -5.28 12.67 1.96
N PHE A 21 -5.48 11.53 2.64
CA PHE A 21 -4.37 10.89 3.32
C PHE A 21 -3.30 10.38 2.35
N LEU A 22 -3.69 9.98 1.14
CA LEU A 22 -2.72 9.57 0.13
C LEU A 22 -1.87 10.76 -0.35
N GLU A 23 -2.48 11.93 -0.49
CA GLU A 23 -1.73 13.12 -0.85
C GLU A 23 -0.67 13.44 0.20
N ALA A 24 -1.00 13.28 1.47
CA ALA A 24 -0.04 13.47 2.57
C ALA A 24 1.07 12.43 2.56
N MET A 25 0.75 11.17 2.27
CA MET A 25 1.73 10.10 2.21
C MET A 25 2.68 10.24 1.01
N PHE A 26 2.18 10.76 -0.09
CA PHE A 26 2.92 10.83 -1.36
C PHE A 26 3.23 12.28 -1.74
N LEU A 27 3.76 13.05 -0.78
CA LEU A 27 4.09 14.47 -1.00
C LEU A 27 5.06 14.68 -2.16
N PHE A 28 5.93 13.73 -2.41
CA PHE A 28 6.99 13.85 -3.41
C PHE A 28 6.72 13.04 -4.68
N SER A 29 5.53 12.47 -4.78
CA SER A 29 5.18 11.59 -5.89
C SER A 29 3.70 11.73 -6.22
N ASN A 30 3.29 11.15 -7.35
CA ASN A 30 1.89 11.09 -7.73
C ASN A 30 1.36 9.69 -7.38
N TYR A 31 0.53 9.60 -6.34
CA TYR A 31 0.04 8.29 -5.88
C TYR A 31 -0.78 7.56 -6.96
N SER A 32 -1.41 8.28 -7.89
CA SER A 32 -2.21 7.65 -8.94
C SER A 32 -1.38 6.80 -9.91
N LYS A 33 -0.06 6.90 -9.83
CA LYS A 33 0.85 6.12 -10.68
C LYS A 33 1.36 4.84 -10.01
N PHE A 34 0.86 4.51 -8.82
CA PHE A 34 1.26 3.32 -8.09
C PHE A 34 0.10 2.34 -7.97
N ASN A 35 0.43 1.07 -7.82
CA ASN A 35 -0.57 0.06 -7.48
C ASN A 35 -0.77 0.08 -5.97
N ILE A 36 -1.96 0.43 -5.54
CA ILE A 36 -2.26 0.62 -4.11
C ILE A 36 -3.48 -0.23 -3.76
N LEU A 37 -3.40 -0.93 -2.65
CA LEU A 37 -4.53 -1.65 -2.06
C LEU A 37 -4.75 -1.10 -0.67
N ILE A 38 -5.93 -0.53 -0.43
CA ILE A 38 -6.29 0.09 0.84
C ILE A 38 -7.31 -0.78 1.54
N VAL A 39 -7.02 -1.17 2.78
CA VAL A 39 -8.01 -1.80 3.65
C VAL A 39 -8.47 -0.72 4.63
N ASN A 40 -9.71 -0.30 4.45
CA ASN A 40 -10.33 0.78 5.23
C ASN A 40 -11.27 0.18 6.26
N GLN A 41 -10.87 0.19 7.53
CA GLN A 41 -11.74 -0.23 8.63
C GLN A 41 -12.72 0.90 8.91
N THR A 42 -14.01 0.66 8.69
CA THR A 42 -14.98 1.75 8.71
C THR A 42 -16.37 1.23 9.05
N THR A 43 -17.37 2.08 8.82
CA THR A 43 -18.78 1.74 9.00
C THR A 43 -19.51 1.98 7.68
N ASN A 44 -20.76 1.48 7.59
CA ASN A 44 -21.55 1.57 6.35
C ASN A 44 -21.82 3.01 5.89
N ASP A 45 -21.74 3.97 6.80
CA ASP A 45 -21.99 5.38 6.47
C ASP A 45 -20.70 6.15 6.11
N LYS A 46 -19.54 5.49 6.16
CA LYS A 46 -18.24 6.12 5.88
C LYS A 46 -17.42 5.20 4.97
N LEU A 47 -17.80 5.16 3.71
CA LEU A 47 -17.12 4.29 2.75
C LEU A 47 -16.13 5.07 1.90
N LEU A 48 -15.09 4.39 1.49
CA LEU A 48 -14.10 4.93 0.56
C LEU A 48 -14.30 4.26 -0.79
N HIS A 49 -14.39 5.05 -1.85
CA HIS A 49 -14.57 4.56 -3.21
C HIS A 49 -13.44 5.03 -4.11
N SER A 50 -12.96 4.15 -4.98
CA SER A 50 -11.91 4.49 -5.94
C SER A 50 -12.42 4.31 -7.37
N ASP A 51 -12.21 5.35 -8.18
CA ASP A 51 -12.46 5.31 -9.61
C ASP A 51 -11.20 4.97 -10.40
N ASN A 52 -10.07 4.82 -9.73
CA ASN A 52 -8.80 4.50 -10.36
C ASN A 52 -8.57 2.99 -10.31
N GLU A 53 -8.36 2.38 -11.47
CA GLU A 53 -8.17 0.92 -11.54
C GLU A 53 -6.91 0.42 -10.84
N HIS A 54 -5.92 1.30 -10.60
CA HIS A 54 -4.70 0.95 -9.90
C HIS A 54 -4.81 1.11 -8.39
N ILE A 55 -5.89 1.72 -7.92
CA ILE A 55 -6.13 1.93 -6.49
C ILE A 55 -7.38 1.16 -6.10
N LYS A 56 -7.17 0.07 -5.37
CA LYS A 56 -8.26 -0.79 -4.91
C LYS A 56 -8.56 -0.51 -3.46
N VAL A 57 -9.84 -0.53 -3.10
CA VAL A 57 -10.28 -0.28 -1.74
C VAL A 57 -11.14 -1.43 -1.25
N LEU A 58 -10.82 -1.92 -0.07
CA LEU A 58 -11.63 -2.89 0.66
C LEU A 58 -12.14 -2.19 1.92
N ASN A 59 -13.44 -1.89 1.96
CA ASN A 59 -14.08 -1.36 3.16
C ASN A 59 -14.46 -2.55 4.04
N VAL A 60 -13.96 -2.56 5.27
CA VAL A 60 -14.19 -3.67 6.19
C VAL A 60 -14.79 -3.14 7.48
N PHE A 61 -15.68 -3.92 8.09
CA PHE A 61 -16.42 -3.50 9.27
C PHE A 61 -15.95 -4.17 10.55
N GLU A 62 -14.98 -5.08 10.41
CA GLU A 62 -14.33 -5.72 11.55
C GLU A 62 -13.07 -4.96 11.92
N LYS A 63 -12.80 -4.89 13.23
CA LYS A 63 -11.61 -4.24 13.74
C LYS A 63 -10.48 -5.24 13.91
N GLY A 64 -9.25 -4.74 13.79
CA GLY A 64 -8.07 -5.54 14.03
C GLY A 64 -7.02 -5.38 12.94
N LEU A 65 -5.83 -4.94 13.32
CA LEU A 65 -4.73 -4.71 12.40
C LEU A 65 -4.29 -6.00 11.70
N SER A 66 -4.22 -7.10 12.45
CA SER A 66 -3.82 -8.40 11.88
C SER A 66 -4.80 -8.87 10.83
N LYS A 67 -6.10 -8.68 11.05
CA LYS A 67 -7.14 -9.04 10.08
C LYS A 67 -7.02 -8.21 8.83
N SER A 68 -6.77 -6.91 8.97
CA SER A 68 -6.60 -6.01 7.83
C SER A 68 -5.39 -6.38 6.99
N ARG A 69 -4.27 -6.69 7.64
CA ARG A 69 -3.05 -7.10 6.93
C ARG A 69 -3.24 -8.43 6.21
N ASN A 70 -3.90 -9.40 6.85
CA ASN A 70 -4.16 -10.69 6.23
C ASN A 70 -5.10 -10.55 5.03
N LEU A 71 -6.10 -9.69 5.13
CA LEU A 71 -7.01 -9.43 4.03
C LEU A 71 -6.28 -8.77 2.87
N ALA A 72 -5.40 -7.82 3.16
CA ALA A 72 -4.59 -7.16 2.13
C ALA A 72 -3.69 -8.17 1.43
N LEU A 73 -3.01 -9.03 2.17
CA LEU A 73 -2.17 -10.08 1.59
C LEU A 73 -2.97 -11.01 0.69
N LYS A 74 -4.16 -11.40 1.13
CA LYS A 74 -5.02 -12.32 0.37
C LYS A 74 -5.46 -11.72 -0.96
N ASN A 75 -5.63 -10.40 -1.02
CA ASN A 75 -6.11 -9.71 -2.21
C ASN A 75 -5.01 -9.06 -3.03
N ALA A 76 -3.77 -9.13 -2.60
CA ALA A 76 -2.64 -8.57 -3.33
C ALA A 76 -2.36 -9.39 -4.59
N THR A 77 -1.99 -8.71 -5.67
CA THR A 77 -1.79 -9.35 -6.97
C THR A 77 -0.38 -9.17 -7.52
N LYS A 78 0.43 -8.32 -6.92
CA LYS A 78 1.76 -8.03 -7.45
C LYS A 78 2.84 -8.81 -6.70
N LYS A 79 4.05 -8.79 -7.25
CA LYS A 79 5.17 -9.59 -6.75
C LYS A 79 5.84 -9.00 -5.52
N LEU A 80 5.92 -7.68 -5.45
CA LEU A 80 6.56 -6.98 -4.34
C LEU A 80 5.49 -6.25 -3.55
N LEU A 81 5.32 -6.64 -2.30
CA LEU A 81 4.27 -6.10 -1.44
C LEU A 81 4.92 -5.23 -0.36
N ILE A 82 4.44 -3.99 -0.26
CA ILE A 82 4.92 -3.04 0.73
C ILE A 82 3.78 -2.72 1.67
N PHE A 83 3.89 -3.17 2.92
CA PHE A 83 2.94 -2.78 3.95
C PHE A 83 3.31 -1.45 4.55
N THR A 84 2.32 -0.60 4.77
CA THR A 84 2.54 0.68 5.42
C THR A 84 1.32 1.11 6.22
N ASP A 85 1.55 1.92 7.24
CA ASP A 85 0.50 2.63 7.94
C ASP A 85 0.16 3.92 7.17
N ASP A 86 -0.95 4.55 7.53
CA ASP A 86 -1.42 5.74 6.82
C ASP A 86 -0.78 7.05 7.32
N ASP A 87 0.15 6.97 8.26
CA ASP A 87 0.78 8.13 8.89
C ASP A 87 2.24 8.34 8.47
N ILE A 88 2.70 7.64 7.44
CA ILE A 88 4.07 7.81 6.94
C ILE A 88 4.08 8.73 5.73
N VAL A 89 5.26 9.24 5.40
CA VAL A 89 5.50 10.00 4.16
C VAL A 89 6.59 9.29 3.37
N PHE A 90 6.27 8.91 2.14
CA PHE A 90 7.25 8.28 1.26
C PHE A 90 8.27 9.30 0.79
N GLN A 91 9.54 8.93 0.84
CA GLN A 91 10.62 9.77 0.35
C GLN A 91 10.59 9.82 -1.18
N GLN A 92 11.20 10.86 -1.72
CA GLN A 92 11.33 11.00 -3.16
C GLN A 92 12.06 9.78 -3.74
N LYS A 93 11.49 9.21 -4.82
CA LYS A 93 12.07 8.05 -5.51
C LYS A 93 12.19 6.81 -4.63
N PHE A 94 11.31 6.66 -3.66
CA PHE A 94 11.34 5.49 -2.77
C PHE A 94 11.21 4.17 -3.55
N GLU A 95 10.43 4.15 -4.63
CA GLU A 95 10.20 2.95 -5.44
C GLU A 95 11.50 2.46 -6.10
N LYS A 96 12.36 3.39 -6.48
CA LYS A 96 13.66 3.03 -7.09
C LYS A 96 14.57 2.37 -6.06
N LYS A 97 14.56 2.86 -4.83
CA LYS A 97 15.35 2.28 -3.74
C LYS A 97 14.88 0.86 -3.41
N ILE A 98 13.57 0.67 -3.37
CA ILE A 98 12.98 -0.64 -3.09
C ILE A 98 13.32 -1.63 -4.19
N ILE A 99 13.14 -1.25 -5.44
CA ILE A 99 13.44 -2.10 -6.59
C ILE A 99 14.92 -2.49 -6.57
N LYS A 100 15.79 -1.55 -6.31
CA LYS A 100 17.24 -1.83 -6.24
C LYS A 100 17.55 -2.84 -5.15
N SER A 101 16.94 -2.67 -3.97
CA SER A 101 17.15 -3.59 -2.87
C SER A 101 16.70 -5.00 -3.21
N PHE A 102 15.52 -5.17 -3.78
CA PHE A 102 15.00 -6.48 -4.15
C PHE A 102 15.80 -7.12 -5.27
N ASN A 103 16.26 -6.36 -6.25
CA ASN A 103 17.10 -6.90 -7.32
C ASN A 103 18.47 -7.33 -6.84
N LEU A 104 19.02 -6.68 -5.82
CA LEU A 104 20.28 -7.10 -5.21
C LEU A 104 20.15 -8.40 -4.43
N HIS A 105 18.94 -8.72 -3.97
CA HIS A 105 18.66 -9.91 -3.16
C HIS A 105 17.71 -10.86 -3.86
N LYS A 106 17.84 -10.97 -5.18
CA LYS A 106 16.92 -11.78 -6.00
C LYS A 106 17.02 -13.27 -5.74
N GLU A 107 18.04 -13.72 -5.03
CA GLU A 107 18.16 -15.12 -4.62
C GLU A 107 17.10 -15.52 -3.60
N HIS A 108 16.46 -14.56 -2.98
CA HIS A 108 15.32 -14.81 -2.09
C HIS A 108 14.04 -14.69 -2.88
N HIS A 109 13.63 -15.80 -3.49
CA HIS A 109 12.43 -15.83 -4.35
C HIS A 109 11.14 -15.93 -3.56
N GLY A 110 10.02 -15.69 -4.26
CA GLY A 110 8.69 -15.78 -3.71
C GLY A 110 8.14 -14.41 -3.34
N PHE A 111 7.11 -14.42 -2.53
CA PHE A 111 6.53 -13.16 -2.08
C PHE A 111 7.48 -12.43 -1.17
N ARG A 112 7.63 -11.16 -1.44
CA ARG A 112 8.42 -10.26 -0.63
C ARG A 112 7.53 -9.14 -0.14
N PHE A 113 7.66 -8.78 1.13
CA PHE A 113 7.04 -7.58 1.62
C PHE A 113 8.00 -6.85 2.53
N GLN A 114 7.83 -5.55 2.62
CA GLN A 114 8.62 -4.72 3.48
C GLN A 114 7.69 -3.76 4.19
N TYR A 115 7.84 -3.66 5.52
CA TYR A 115 7.09 -2.71 6.31
C TYR A 115 7.85 -1.38 6.34
N LEU A 116 7.16 -0.32 5.95
CA LEU A 116 7.70 1.03 6.02
C LEU A 116 6.98 1.78 7.11
N ASN A 117 7.72 2.58 7.86
CA ASN A 117 7.15 3.42 8.89
C ASN A 117 7.60 4.86 8.69
N SER A 118 7.10 5.77 9.52
CA SER A 118 7.37 7.20 9.39
C SER A 118 8.86 7.55 9.51
N GLN A 119 9.66 6.65 10.05
CA GLN A 119 11.09 6.85 10.21
C GLN A 119 11.91 6.13 9.14
N GLY A 120 11.27 5.26 8.37
CA GLY A 120 11.92 4.46 7.33
C GLY A 120 12.25 5.20 6.07
#